data_c5776d2e567a47e542be036be758a849
#
_entry.id   c5776d2e567a47e542be036be758a849
#
_cell.length_a   1.000
_cell.length_b   1.000
_cell.length_c   1.000
_cell.angle_alpha   90.00
_cell.angle_beta   90.00
_cell.angle_gamma   90.00
#
_symmetry.space_group_name_H-M   'P 1'
#
loop_
_entity.id
_entity.type
_entity.pdbx_description
1 polymer ?
#
loop_
_entity_poly.entity_id
_entity_poly.type
_entity_poly.pdbx_seq_one_letter_code
_entity_poly.pdbx_strand_id
1 'polypeptide(L)'
;VLLDSEEALERLFSALVNYRESHQRPLVIVHGGGCVVDELMKGLNLPVKKKNGLRVTPADQIDIITGALAGTANKTLLAWAKKHQIAAVGLFLGDGDSVKVTQLDEELGHVGLAQPGSPKLINTLLE
;
A
#
# COMPACT_ATOMS: atom_id res chain seq x y z
N VAL A 1 12.32 -1.01 -3.47
CA VAL A 1 12.94 -0.28 -2.45
C VAL A 1 12.71 -0.95 -1.11
N LEU A 2 11.80 -0.48 -0.22
CA LEU A 2 11.61 -1.15 1.07
C LEU A 2 11.02 -2.56 0.92
N LEU A 3 9.99 -2.71 0.10
CA LEU A 3 9.25 -3.98 -0.06
C LEU A 3 10.03 -5.06 -0.82
N ASP A 4 11.11 -4.70 -1.50
CA ASP A 4 11.97 -5.64 -2.20
C ASP A 4 13.24 -6.01 -1.42
N SER A 5 13.36 -5.54 -0.18
CA SER A 5 14.54 -5.77 0.67
C SER A 5 14.13 -6.34 2.02
N GLU A 6 14.42 -7.62 2.26
CA GLU A 6 14.18 -8.25 3.55
C GLU A 6 14.95 -7.57 4.67
N GLU A 7 16.18 -7.12 4.42
CA GLU A 7 16.98 -6.39 5.41
C GLU A 7 16.33 -5.07 5.82
N ALA A 8 15.80 -4.32 4.85
CA ALA A 8 15.11 -3.06 5.12
C ALA A 8 13.82 -3.27 5.89
N LEU A 9 13.06 -4.31 5.55
CA LEU A 9 11.84 -4.67 6.28
C LEU A 9 12.15 -5.10 7.71
N GLU A 10 13.20 -5.89 7.91
CA GLU A 10 13.63 -6.29 9.25
C GLU A 10 14.02 -5.07 10.10
N ARG A 11 14.78 -4.14 9.55
CA ARG A 11 15.15 -2.90 10.27
C ARG A 11 13.94 -2.06 10.62
N LEU A 12 12.99 -1.90 9.67
CA LEU A 12 11.77 -1.14 9.91
C LEU A 12 10.95 -1.74 11.05
N PHE A 13 10.68 -3.04 10.99
CA PHE A 13 9.80 -3.68 11.97
C PHE A 13 10.47 -3.81 13.34
N SER A 14 11.79 -4.00 13.39
CA SER A 14 12.53 -3.93 14.65
C SER A 14 12.44 -2.53 15.27
N ALA A 15 12.55 -1.48 14.46
CA ALA A 15 12.38 -0.10 14.93
C ALA A 15 10.96 0.18 15.42
N LEU A 16 9.95 -0.40 14.74
CA LEU A 16 8.55 -0.25 15.16
C LEU A 16 8.27 -0.94 16.51
N VAL A 17 8.87 -2.10 16.74
CA VAL A 17 8.78 -2.79 18.05
C VAL A 17 9.35 -1.87 19.14
N ASN A 18 10.54 -1.35 18.94
CA ASN A 18 11.18 -0.44 19.90
C ASN A 18 10.35 0.84 20.14
N TYR A 19 9.81 1.40 19.07
CA TYR A 19 8.96 2.58 19.18
C TYR A 19 7.73 2.31 20.02
N ARG A 20 7.06 1.19 19.81
CA ARG A 20 5.85 0.83 20.56
C ARG A 20 6.14 0.60 22.05
N GLU A 21 7.27 -0.01 22.37
CA GLU A 21 7.68 -0.20 23.76
C GLU A 21 7.91 1.12 24.49
N SER A 22 8.46 2.11 23.76
CA SER A 22 8.79 3.43 24.34
C SER A 22 7.63 4.38 24.39
N HIS A 23 6.72 4.34 23.41
CA HIS A 23 5.71 5.38 23.21
C HIS A 23 4.28 4.91 23.42
N GLN A 24 3.99 3.63 23.24
CA GLN A 24 2.66 3.04 23.39
C GLN A 24 1.57 3.79 22.59
N ARG A 25 1.93 4.33 21.43
CA ARG A 25 1.01 5.05 20.55
C ARG A 25 0.66 4.19 19.34
N PRO A 26 -0.60 4.23 18.89
CA PRO A 26 -0.97 3.57 17.66
C PRO A 26 -0.29 4.25 16.47
N LEU A 27 -0.03 3.46 15.42
CA LEU A 27 0.66 3.93 14.23
C LEU A 27 -0.17 3.64 12.99
N VAL A 28 -0.11 4.54 12.05
CA VAL A 28 -0.62 4.33 10.69
C VAL A 28 0.56 4.39 9.75
N ILE A 29 0.71 3.35 8.93
CA ILE A 29 1.75 3.30 7.91
C ILE A 29 1.08 3.41 6.54
N VAL A 30 1.47 4.42 5.78
CA VAL A 30 1.04 4.58 4.39
C VAL A 30 2.17 4.10 3.50
N HIS A 31 1.86 3.21 2.59
CA HIS A 31 2.88 2.58 1.75
C HIS A 31 2.48 2.56 0.28
N GLY A 32 3.48 2.47 -0.59
CA GLY A 32 3.31 2.20 -1.99
C GLY A 32 3.52 0.71 -2.31
N GLY A 33 4.06 0.43 -3.45
CA GLY A 33 4.32 -0.95 -3.89
C GLY A 33 4.64 -1.04 -5.37
N GLY A 34 5.17 0.06 -5.94
CA GLY A 34 5.50 0.10 -7.36
C GLY A 34 6.43 -1.02 -7.81
N CYS A 35 7.42 -1.38 -6.98
CA CYS A 35 8.32 -2.50 -7.26
C CYS A 35 7.58 -3.84 -7.35
N VAL A 36 6.61 -4.07 -6.47
CA VAL A 36 5.78 -5.29 -6.48
C VAL A 36 4.93 -5.35 -7.73
N VAL A 37 4.31 -4.22 -8.09
CA VAL A 37 3.52 -4.12 -9.33
C VAL A 37 4.38 -4.39 -10.55
N ASP A 38 5.56 -3.77 -10.63
CA ASP A 38 6.47 -3.94 -11.78
C ASP A 38 6.93 -5.39 -11.93
N GLU A 39 7.27 -6.07 -10.84
CA GLU A 39 7.66 -7.48 -10.87
C GLU A 39 6.52 -8.38 -11.34
N LEU A 40 5.31 -8.14 -10.84
CA LEU A 40 4.15 -8.94 -11.24
C LEU A 40 3.82 -8.72 -12.73
N MET A 41 3.84 -7.47 -13.19
CA MET A 41 3.61 -7.13 -14.59
C MET A 41 4.64 -7.80 -15.50
N LYS A 42 5.90 -7.78 -15.09
CA LYS A 42 7.00 -8.44 -15.82
C LYS A 42 6.77 -9.95 -15.90
N GLY A 43 6.40 -10.57 -14.80
CA GLY A 43 6.12 -12.02 -14.75
C GLY A 43 4.95 -12.43 -15.65
N LEU A 44 4.00 -11.54 -15.85
CA LEU A 44 2.85 -11.75 -16.72
C LEU A 44 3.07 -11.27 -18.16
N ASN A 45 4.27 -10.79 -18.49
CA ASN A 45 4.62 -10.21 -19.79
C ASN A 45 3.71 -9.04 -20.19
N LEU A 46 3.32 -8.22 -19.22
CA LEU A 46 2.49 -7.05 -19.48
C LEU A 46 3.35 -5.79 -19.56
N PRO A 47 3.05 -4.88 -20.51
CA PRO A 47 3.83 -3.66 -20.67
C PRO A 47 3.55 -2.69 -19.51
N VAL A 48 4.61 -2.04 -19.02
CA VAL A 48 4.53 -0.97 -18.05
C VAL A 48 4.76 0.35 -18.79
N LYS A 49 3.79 1.26 -18.71
CA LYS A 49 3.89 2.60 -19.28
C LYS A 49 3.77 3.63 -18.18
N LYS A 50 4.61 4.66 -18.26
CA LYS A 50 4.58 5.78 -17.31
C LYS A 50 4.51 7.09 -18.08
N LYS A 51 3.79 8.06 -17.51
CA LYS A 51 3.68 9.42 -18.02
C LYS A 51 3.92 10.37 -16.84
N ASN A 52 4.94 11.23 -16.96
CA ASN A 52 5.32 12.16 -15.89
C ASN A 52 5.56 11.46 -14.53
N GLY A 53 6.17 10.27 -14.58
CA GLY A 53 6.46 9.47 -13.38
C GLY A 53 5.27 8.67 -12.84
N LEU A 54 4.08 8.85 -13.39
CA LEU A 54 2.89 8.12 -13.00
C LEU A 54 2.62 6.94 -13.93
N ARG A 55 2.20 5.81 -13.35
CA ARG A 55 1.84 4.61 -14.11
C ARG A 55 0.56 4.86 -14.90
N VAL A 56 0.58 4.53 -16.20
CA VAL A 56 -0.63 4.43 -16.99
C VAL A 56 -1.32 3.12 -16.64
N THR A 57 -2.58 3.18 -16.20
CA THR A 57 -3.32 2.03 -15.71
C THR A 57 -4.60 1.80 -16.53
N PRO A 58 -4.51 1.07 -17.64
CA PRO A 58 -5.70 0.78 -18.45
C PRO A 58 -6.64 -0.22 -17.75
N ALA A 59 -7.87 -0.28 -18.24
CA ALA A 59 -8.92 -1.12 -17.65
C ALA A 59 -8.57 -2.61 -17.60
N ASP A 60 -7.77 -3.10 -18.54
CA ASP A 60 -7.35 -4.50 -18.59
C ASP A 60 -6.21 -4.83 -17.60
N GLN A 61 -5.63 -3.84 -16.95
CA GLN A 61 -4.53 -4.01 -15.99
C GLN A 61 -4.92 -3.64 -14.56
N ILE A 62 -6.05 -2.97 -14.34
CA ILE A 62 -6.41 -2.45 -13.01
C ILE A 62 -6.55 -3.55 -11.96
N ASP A 63 -7.10 -4.69 -12.32
CA ASP A 63 -7.29 -5.78 -11.36
C ASP A 63 -5.94 -6.36 -10.90
N ILE A 64 -4.99 -6.46 -11.81
CA ILE A 64 -3.64 -6.94 -11.51
C ILE A 64 -2.94 -5.96 -10.56
N ILE A 65 -3.02 -4.68 -10.88
CA ILE A 65 -2.40 -3.62 -10.06
C ILE A 65 -3.05 -3.55 -8.68
N THR A 66 -4.37 -3.65 -8.61
CA THR A 66 -5.11 -3.71 -7.34
C THR A 66 -4.65 -4.91 -6.52
N GLY A 67 -4.56 -6.08 -7.12
CA GLY A 67 -4.10 -7.28 -6.44
C GLY A 67 -2.66 -7.19 -5.95
N ALA A 68 -1.80 -6.57 -6.74
CA ALA A 68 -0.40 -6.37 -6.36
C ALA A 68 -0.26 -5.41 -5.16
N LEU A 69 -1.02 -4.33 -5.14
CA LEU A 69 -0.95 -3.33 -4.05
C LEU A 69 -1.71 -3.77 -2.81
N ALA A 70 -2.98 -4.12 -2.95
CA ALA A 70 -3.82 -4.49 -1.81
C ALA A 70 -3.56 -5.93 -1.33
N GLY A 71 -3.17 -6.80 -2.22
CA GLY A 71 -2.80 -8.18 -1.89
C GLY A 71 -1.34 -8.30 -1.53
N THR A 72 -0.47 -8.35 -2.50
CA THR A 72 0.93 -8.69 -2.29
C THR A 72 1.67 -7.68 -1.43
N ALA A 73 1.66 -6.40 -1.80
CA ALA A 73 2.41 -5.37 -1.06
C ALA A 73 1.87 -5.18 0.35
N ASN A 74 0.57 -4.97 0.49
CA ASN A 74 -0.06 -4.74 1.79
C ASN A 74 0.09 -5.96 2.70
N LYS A 75 -0.14 -7.17 2.19
CA LYS A 75 -0.07 -8.40 3.00
C LYS A 75 1.37 -8.84 3.28
N THR A 76 2.34 -8.42 2.49
CA THR A 76 3.77 -8.58 2.83
C THR A 76 4.08 -7.80 4.10
N LEU A 77 3.65 -6.55 4.18
CA LEU A 77 3.83 -5.74 5.40
C LEU A 77 3.09 -6.33 6.59
N LEU A 78 1.88 -6.82 6.38
CA LEU A 78 1.11 -7.49 7.44
C LEU A 78 1.83 -8.75 7.95
N ALA A 79 2.40 -9.54 7.06
CA ALA A 79 3.16 -10.73 7.44
C ALA A 79 4.40 -10.38 8.27
N TRP A 80 5.11 -9.29 7.92
CA TRP A 80 6.24 -8.81 8.70
C TRP A 80 5.82 -8.28 10.06
N ALA A 81 4.70 -7.57 10.14
CA ALA A 81 4.12 -7.15 11.43
C ALA A 81 3.85 -8.37 12.31
N LYS A 82 3.23 -9.39 11.74
CA LYS A 82 2.91 -10.63 12.45
C LYS A 82 4.17 -11.37 12.93
N LYS A 83 5.21 -11.43 12.11
CA LYS A 83 6.50 -12.01 12.47
C LYS A 83 7.12 -11.32 13.70
N HIS A 84 6.90 -10.02 13.85
CA HIS A 84 7.39 -9.22 14.97
C HIS A 84 6.36 -9.06 16.09
N GLN A 85 5.29 -9.86 16.09
CA GLN A 85 4.25 -9.87 17.10
C GLN A 85 3.53 -8.53 17.25
N ILE A 86 3.40 -7.80 16.15
CA ILE A 86 2.64 -6.58 16.08
C ILE A 86 1.27 -6.90 15.49
N ALA A 87 0.21 -6.65 16.27
CA ALA A 87 -1.15 -6.75 15.77
C ALA A 87 -1.42 -5.59 14.79
N ALA A 88 -1.72 -5.91 13.56
CA ALA A 88 -1.92 -4.91 12.51
C ALA A 88 -3.12 -5.27 11.63
N VAL A 89 -3.70 -4.25 11.04
CA VAL A 89 -4.78 -4.40 10.05
C VAL A 89 -4.29 -3.79 8.74
N GLY A 90 -4.36 -4.57 7.67
CA GLY A 90 -4.01 -4.08 6.34
C GLY A 90 -5.26 -3.56 5.63
N LEU A 91 -5.26 -2.28 5.31
CA LEU A 91 -6.38 -1.60 4.66
C LEU A 91 -6.02 -1.16 3.25
N PHE A 92 -7.04 -1.05 2.44
CA PHE A 92 -7.05 -0.32 1.18
C PHE A 92 -7.48 1.12 1.45
N LEU A 93 -7.04 2.07 0.65
CA LEU A 93 -7.39 3.48 0.90
C LEU A 93 -8.90 3.74 0.86
N GLY A 94 -9.65 2.97 0.07
CA GLY A 94 -11.10 3.09 -0.02
C GLY A 94 -11.88 2.41 1.10
N ASP A 95 -11.23 1.60 1.95
CA ASP A 95 -11.91 0.90 3.03
C ASP A 95 -12.51 1.90 4.01
N GLY A 96 -13.77 1.68 4.37
CA GLY A 96 -14.48 2.58 5.26
C GLY A 96 -14.66 3.99 4.71
N ASP A 97 -14.54 4.15 3.40
CA ASP A 97 -14.61 5.45 2.72
C ASP A 97 -13.57 6.46 3.27
N SER A 98 -12.42 5.93 3.73
CA SER A 98 -11.37 6.74 4.37
C SER A 98 -10.75 7.74 3.40
N VAL A 99 -10.62 7.37 2.14
CA VAL A 99 -10.13 8.23 1.06
C VAL A 99 -11.11 8.20 -0.09
N LYS A 100 -11.48 9.38 -0.59
CA LYS A 100 -12.29 9.54 -1.79
C LYS A 100 -11.39 9.81 -2.98
N VAL A 101 -11.76 9.30 -4.13
CA VAL A 101 -10.97 9.49 -5.35
C VAL A 101 -11.84 9.90 -6.51
N THR A 102 -11.27 10.75 -7.36
CA THR A 102 -11.78 11.05 -8.69
C THR A 102 -10.68 10.72 -9.70
N GLN A 103 -11.04 10.52 -10.96
CA GLN A 103 -10.04 10.26 -11.98
C GLN A 103 -9.12 11.46 -12.14
N LEU A 104 -7.80 11.23 -12.10
CA LEU A 104 -6.82 12.31 -12.22
C LEU A 104 -6.71 12.82 -13.66
N ASP A 105 -6.58 11.92 -14.63
CA ASP A 105 -6.37 12.23 -16.03
C ASP A 105 -6.81 11.02 -16.87
N GLU A 106 -7.64 11.25 -17.88
CA GLU A 106 -8.12 10.18 -18.76
C GLU A 106 -6.99 9.43 -19.47
N GLU A 107 -5.88 10.12 -19.79
CA GLU A 107 -4.74 9.50 -20.45
C GLU A 107 -3.99 8.53 -19.54
N LEU A 108 -4.11 8.67 -18.23
CA LEU A 108 -3.53 7.75 -17.25
C LEU A 108 -4.44 6.55 -16.97
N GLY A 109 -5.72 6.62 -17.37
CA GLY A 109 -6.70 5.57 -17.11
C GLY A 109 -7.15 5.53 -15.66
N HIS A 110 -7.08 4.36 -15.01
CA HIS A 110 -7.54 4.15 -13.64
C HIS A 110 -6.52 4.65 -12.61
N VAL A 111 -6.24 5.95 -12.64
CA VAL A 111 -5.38 6.64 -11.68
C VAL A 111 -6.23 7.70 -10.98
N GLY A 112 -6.23 7.65 -9.65
CA GLY A 112 -7.07 8.52 -8.83
C GLY A 112 -6.35 9.75 -8.29
N LEU A 113 -7.10 10.83 -8.18
CA LEU A 113 -6.75 11.98 -7.36
C LEU A 113 -7.39 11.79 -6.00
N ALA A 114 -6.57 11.63 -4.95
CA ALA A 114 -7.04 11.32 -3.61
C ALA A 114 -7.49 12.59 -2.88
N GLN A 115 -8.59 12.46 -2.14
CA GLN A 115 -9.14 13.50 -1.28
C GLN A 115 -9.55 12.90 0.06
N PRO A 116 -9.59 13.70 1.14
CA PRO A 116 -10.03 13.20 2.44
C PRO A 116 -11.44 12.63 2.38
N GLY A 117 -11.64 11.49 3.02
CA GLY A 117 -12.94 10.85 3.20
C GLY A 117 -13.35 10.84 4.67
N SER A 118 -13.93 9.72 5.12
CA SER A 118 -14.37 9.56 6.51
C SER A 118 -13.22 9.05 7.39
N PRO A 119 -12.96 9.66 8.55
CA PRO A 119 -11.95 9.18 9.49
C PRO A 119 -12.45 8.07 10.42
N LYS A 120 -13.71 7.66 10.33
CA LYS A 120 -14.35 6.77 11.32
C LYS A 120 -13.65 5.43 11.48
N LEU A 121 -13.36 4.74 10.36
CA LEU A 121 -12.72 3.43 10.42
C LEU A 121 -11.34 3.52 11.05
N ILE A 122 -10.53 4.46 10.60
CA ILE A 122 -9.16 4.64 11.10
C ILE A 122 -9.19 4.98 12.60
N ASN A 123 -10.03 5.90 13.01
CA ASN A 123 -10.15 6.28 14.41
C ASN A 123 -10.58 5.09 15.28
N THR A 124 -11.52 4.27 14.81
CA THR A 124 -11.95 3.08 15.53
C THR A 124 -10.80 2.08 15.71
N LEU A 125 -9.99 1.88 14.68
CA LEU A 125 -8.86 0.96 14.75
C LEU A 125 -7.72 1.48 15.63
N LEU A 126 -7.59 2.80 15.78
CA LEU A 126 -6.54 3.41 16.61
C LEU A 126 -6.90 3.49 18.10
N GLU A 127 -8.14 3.20 18.45
CA GLU A 127 -8.53 3.08 19.86
C GLU A 127 -7.87 1.84 20.49
#